data_1e03839087cc2a0c33a580278d31f3cd
#
_entry.id   1e03839087cc2a0c33a580278d31f3cd
#
_cell.length_a   1.000
_cell.length_b   1.000
_cell.length_c   1.000
_cell.angle_alpha   90.00
_cell.angle_beta   90.00
_cell.angle_gamma   90.00
#
_symmetry.space_group_name_H-M   'P 1'
#
loop_
_entity.id
_entity.type
_entity.pdbx_description
1 polymer ?
#
loop_
_entity_poly.entity_id
_entity_poly.type
_entity_poly.pdbx_seq_one_letter_code
_entity_poly.pdbx_strand_id
1 'polypeptide(L)'
;MAFATEHPDLPEAGYRPVGEILRTTKPFKVESPFQPAGDQPTAIAELARRINRGDNDIVLMGATGTGKSATAAWLIEQVQRPTLVMAPNKTLAAQLANELRTLLPHNAVEYFVSYYDYYQPEAYIAQTDTYIEKDSSINEDVERLRHSATMSLLSRRDVVVVASVSCIYGLGTPQSYLDRSILLRVGDELDRDEFIKLLVEIQYDRNDIAFSRGVFRVKGDTIDIIPAYEELAVRIEFFGDEIDGLYYLNPLTGDIVRPVDELHIFPATHYVASPERMKEAIASIQKELDSRLQQLETAGKLLEAQRLRMRTTYDIEMMEQMGFCSGIENYSRHIDGRGPGTPPATLLDYFPEDFLTIIDESHVTVPQIGGMFEGDMSRKRNLVEYGFRLPSALDNRPLTFDEFEARVGQTVYMSATPGSYELEAAHGEVVEQVIRPTGLVDPKVIVKPTKGQIDDLLGEIRERTAKNERVLVTTLTKKMAEDLTDYLLERGVRVRYLHSDIDTLRRVELLRQLRLGSYD
;
A
#
# COMPACT_ATOMS: atom_id res chain seq x y z
N MET A 1 17.67 15.28 -16.60
CA MET A 1 19.09 15.32 -16.20
C MET A 1 19.38 13.99 -15.54
N ALA A 2 20.38 13.27 -16.03
CA ALA A 2 20.79 11.98 -15.49
C ALA A 2 21.17 12.11 -14.02
N PHE A 3 20.93 11.07 -13.23
CA PHE A 3 21.42 10.96 -11.87
C PHE A 3 22.95 11.05 -11.89
N ALA A 4 23.50 12.18 -11.54
CA ALA A 4 24.93 12.32 -11.31
C ALA A 4 25.16 12.09 -9.81
N THR A 5 25.33 10.84 -9.40
CA THR A 5 25.95 10.53 -8.12
C THR A 5 27.45 10.55 -8.32
N GLU A 6 28.09 11.69 -8.11
CA GLU A 6 29.53 11.73 -7.92
C GLU A 6 29.85 11.18 -6.53
N HIS A 7 29.99 9.86 -6.40
CA HIS A 7 30.63 9.24 -5.24
C HIS A 7 32.03 8.75 -5.66
N PRO A 8 33.10 9.27 -5.06
CA PRO A 8 34.47 8.93 -5.43
C PRO A 8 34.92 7.52 -5.04
N ASP A 9 34.14 6.76 -4.27
CA ASP A 9 34.52 5.44 -3.75
C ASP A 9 33.44 4.39 -4.09
N LEU A 10 33.21 4.12 -5.38
CA LEU A 10 32.27 3.10 -5.81
C LEU A 10 32.96 1.74 -5.83
N PRO A 11 32.33 0.67 -5.29
CA PRO A 11 32.82 -0.70 -5.47
C PRO A 11 32.85 -1.07 -6.95
N GLU A 12 33.88 -1.81 -7.35
CA GLU A 12 34.17 -2.19 -8.75
C GLU A 12 33.11 -3.08 -9.39
N ALA A 13 32.21 -3.65 -8.66
CA ALA A 13 31.19 -4.59 -9.14
C ALA A 13 29.77 -4.03 -9.01
N GLY A 14 29.23 -3.30 -9.96
CA GLY A 14 27.81 -2.94 -10.14
C GLY A 14 26.94 -2.58 -8.91
N TYR A 15 27.33 -3.03 -7.70
CA TYR A 15 26.69 -2.72 -6.43
C TYR A 15 27.13 -1.35 -5.90
N ARG A 16 26.16 -0.48 -5.65
CA ARG A 16 26.41 0.89 -5.15
C ARG A 16 25.57 1.16 -3.92
N PRO A 17 26.16 1.24 -2.71
CA PRO A 17 25.48 1.82 -1.57
C PRO A 17 25.09 3.27 -1.89
N VAL A 18 23.81 3.60 -1.84
CA VAL A 18 23.33 4.94 -2.16
C VAL A 18 23.07 5.70 -0.86
N GLY A 19 23.96 6.60 -0.47
CA GLY A 19 23.81 7.44 0.72
C GLY A 19 22.76 8.53 0.56
N GLU A 20 22.70 9.19 -0.61
CA GLU A 20 21.66 10.15 -0.99
C GLU A 20 21.20 9.89 -2.41
N ILE A 21 19.90 9.73 -2.61
CA ILE A 21 19.32 9.61 -3.94
C ILE A 21 19.01 10.99 -4.49
N LEU A 22 19.60 11.29 -5.65
CA LEU A 22 19.13 12.38 -6.49
C LEU A 22 17.89 11.91 -7.26
N ARG A 23 16.72 12.23 -6.73
CA ARG A 23 15.45 11.93 -7.38
C ARG A 23 15.28 12.77 -8.65
N THR A 24 14.87 12.16 -9.75
CA THR A 24 14.49 12.92 -10.95
C THR A 24 13.26 13.79 -10.64
N THR A 25 13.23 14.97 -11.26
CA THR A 25 12.12 15.91 -11.07
C THR A 25 11.48 16.22 -12.41
N LYS A 26 10.19 15.98 -12.51
CA LYS A 26 9.32 16.48 -13.59
C LYS A 26 8.24 17.35 -12.94
N PRO A 27 7.76 18.39 -13.61
CA PRO A 27 6.65 19.16 -13.07
C PRO A 27 5.38 18.30 -13.06
N PHE A 28 4.58 18.42 -12.00
CA PHE A 28 3.20 17.96 -12.05
C PHE A 28 2.42 18.82 -13.01
N LYS A 29 1.69 18.18 -13.91
CA LYS A 29 0.85 18.86 -14.89
C LYS A 29 -0.45 18.12 -15.09
N VAL A 30 -1.55 18.81 -14.80
CA VAL A 30 -2.90 18.28 -15.01
C VAL A 30 -3.28 18.39 -16.47
N GLU A 31 -3.73 17.29 -17.04
CA GLU A 31 -4.38 17.25 -18.35
C GLU A 31 -5.85 16.84 -18.16
N SER A 32 -6.75 17.76 -18.46
CA SER A 32 -8.19 17.55 -18.29
C SER A 32 -8.97 18.24 -19.40
N PRO A 33 -10.05 17.62 -19.91
CA PRO A 33 -10.96 18.28 -20.82
C PRO A 33 -11.78 19.40 -20.13
N PHE A 34 -11.73 19.44 -18.79
CA PHE A 34 -12.45 20.41 -17.96
C PHE A 34 -11.46 21.38 -17.32
N GLN A 35 -11.93 22.57 -17.02
CA GLN A 35 -11.23 23.56 -16.21
C GLN A 35 -11.88 23.62 -14.83
N PRO A 36 -11.15 24.05 -13.77
CA PRO A 36 -11.74 24.29 -12.46
C PRO A 36 -12.95 25.22 -12.55
N ALA A 37 -14.06 24.82 -11.95
CA ALA A 37 -15.33 25.56 -12.02
C ALA A 37 -16.05 25.54 -10.66
N GLY A 38 -17.08 26.37 -10.50
CA GLY A 38 -17.76 26.57 -9.22
C GLY A 38 -16.83 27.13 -8.17
N ASP A 39 -16.72 26.47 -7.02
CA ASP A 39 -15.84 26.87 -5.92
C ASP A 39 -14.40 26.36 -6.08
N GLN A 40 -14.14 25.46 -7.03
CA GLN A 40 -12.83 24.83 -7.19
C GLN A 40 -11.68 25.84 -7.36
N PRO A 41 -11.77 26.88 -8.22
CA PRO A 41 -10.68 27.85 -8.37
C PRO A 41 -10.30 28.53 -7.07
N THR A 42 -11.31 28.95 -6.30
CA THR A 42 -11.11 29.63 -5.00
C THR A 42 -10.56 28.66 -3.96
N ALA A 43 -11.10 27.44 -3.90
CA ALA A 43 -10.63 26.41 -2.97
C ALA A 43 -9.17 26.02 -3.24
N ILE A 44 -8.79 25.78 -4.50
CA ILE A 44 -7.41 25.44 -4.89
C ILE A 44 -6.45 26.56 -4.49
N ALA A 45 -6.79 27.82 -4.83
CA ALA A 45 -5.95 28.98 -4.50
C ALA A 45 -5.78 29.15 -2.99
N GLU A 46 -6.85 28.97 -2.21
CA GLU A 46 -6.82 29.10 -0.75
C GLU A 46 -6.04 27.96 -0.09
N LEU A 47 -6.23 26.71 -0.52
CA LEU A 47 -5.46 25.56 -0.05
C LEU A 47 -3.96 25.76 -0.32
N ALA A 48 -3.60 26.13 -1.55
CA ALA A 48 -2.21 26.37 -1.91
C ALA A 48 -1.60 27.56 -1.12
N ARG A 49 -2.37 28.62 -0.90
CA ARG A 49 -1.95 29.76 -0.07
C ARG A 49 -1.64 29.33 1.36
N ARG A 50 -2.51 28.52 1.97
CA ARG A 50 -2.32 27.99 3.33
C ARG A 50 -1.10 27.09 3.43
N ILE A 51 -0.94 26.16 2.47
CA ILE A 51 0.25 25.29 2.38
C ILE A 51 1.52 26.12 2.28
N ASN A 52 1.55 27.12 1.39
CA ASN A 52 2.72 28.00 1.20
C ASN A 52 3.00 28.91 2.41
N ARG A 53 1.98 29.24 3.21
CA ARG A 53 2.11 29.96 4.47
C ARG A 53 2.71 29.10 5.59
N GLY A 54 2.62 27.76 5.46
CA GLY A 54 3.13 26.82 6.44
C GLY A 54 2.08 26.30 7.42
N ASP A 55 0.78 26.40 7.11
CA ASP A 55 -0.27 25.80 7.93
C ASP A 55 -0.12 24.28 7.89
N ASN A 56 -0.13 23.63 9.06
CA ASN A 56 0.05 22.18 9.16
C ASN A 56 -1.24 21.42 8.82
N ASP A 57 -2.38 21.90 9.31
CA ASP A 57 -3.67 21.23 9.19
C ASP A 57 -4.68 22.11 8.46
N ILE A 58 -5.18 21.61 7.34
CA ILE A 58 -6.06 22.36 6.46
C ILE A 58 -7.28 21.49 6.12
N VAL A 59 -8.48 21.98 6.33
CA VAL A 59 -9.71 21.25 6.01
C VAL A 59 -10.34 21.77 4.73
N LEU A 60 -10.56 20.86 3.76
CA LEU A 60 -11.42 21.07 2.61
C LEU A 60 -12.78 20.41 2.87
N MET A 61 -13.78 21.22 3.19
CA MET A 61 -15.15 20.78 3.33
C MET A 61 -15.86 20.86 1.99
N GLY A 62 -15.93 19.73 1.29
CA GLY A 62 -16.49 19.65 -0.05
C GLY A 62 -17.68 18.71 -0.13
N ALA A 63 -18.84 19.19 -0.57
CA ALA A 63 -20.00 18.34 -0.78
C ALA A 63 -19.72 17.21 -1.76
N THR A 64 -20.49 16.12 -1.67
CA THR A 64 -20.35 14.99 -2.61
C THR A 64 -20.68 15.44 -4.03
N GLY A 65 -19.83 15.09 -5.00
CA GLY A 65 -20.01 15.46 -6.42
C GLY A 65 -19.52 16.86 -6.80
N THR A 66 -18.81 17.57 -5.91
CA THR A 66 -18.18 18.86 -6.23
C THR A 66 -16.83 18.72 -6.94
N GLY A 67 -16.31 17.48 -7.10
CA GLY A 67 -15.05 17.22 -7.78
C GLY A 67 -13.82 17.37 -6.88
N LYS A 68 -13.88 16.94 -5.61
CA LYS A 68 -12.74 16.97 -4.66
C LYS A 68 -11.48 16.31 -5.21
N SER A 69 -11.60 15.16 -5.89
CA SER A 69 -10.45 14.47 -6.51
C SER A 69 -9.74 15.33 -7.55
N ALA A 70 -10.50 16.04 -8.39
CA ALA A 70 -9.94 16.96 -9.37
C ALA A 70 -9.29 18.17 -8.69
N THR A 71 -9.92 18.71 -7.63
CA THR A 71 -9.33 19.76 -6.79
C THR A 71 -8.00 19.34 -6.21
N ALA A 72 -7.88 18.07 -5.72
CA ALA A 72 -6.62 17.53 -5.24
C ALA A 72 -5.55 17.49 -6.36
N ALA A 73 -5.89 17.06 -7.58
CA ALA A 73 -4.94 17.04 -8.70
C ALA A 73 -4.42 18.44 -9.05
N TRP A 74 -5.30 19.45 -9.15
CA TRP A 74 -4.88 20.83 -9.40
C TRP A 74 -4.12 21.45 -8.22
N LEU A 75 -4.44 21.06 -6.99
CA LEU A 75 -3.66 21.46 -5.83
C LEU A 75 -2.23 20.91 -5.91
N ILE A 76 -2.07 19.62 -6.23
CA ILE A 76 -0.77 18.97 -6.42
C ILE A 76 0.03 19.68 -7.54
N GLU A 77 -0.61 19.99 -8.66
CA GLU A 77 0.00 20.78 -9.74
C GLU A 77 0.48 22.17 -9.23
N GLN A 78 -0.32 22.83 -8.40
CA GLN A 78 0.03 24.17 -7.93
C GLN A 78 1.16 24.18 -6.89
N VAL A 79 1.23 23.16 -6.02
CA VAL A 79 2.23 23.09 -4.95
C VAL A 79 3.51 22.33 -5.34
N GLN A 80 3.47 21.51 -6.40
CA GLN A 80 4.63 20.82 -6.98
C GLN A 80 5.39 19.94 -5.96
N ARG A 81 4.68 19.22 -5.09
CA ARG A 81 5.28 18.40 -4.04
C ARG A 81 4.88 16.93 -4.18
N PRO A 82 5.79 15.97 -3.88
CA PRO A 82 5.40 14.56 -3.72
C PRO A 82 4.23 14.47 -2.76
N THR A 83 3.24 13.65 -3.07
CA THR A 83 1.99 13.65 -2.31
C THR A 83 1.55 12.24 -1.94
N LEU A 84 1.23 12.04 -0.67
CA LEU A 84 0.51 10.88 -0.17
C LEU A 84 -0.99 11.22 -0.15
N VAL A 85 -1.81 10.38 -0.79
CA VAL A 85 -3.27 10.49 -0.71
C VAL A 85 -3.81 9.26 -0.01
N MET A 86 -4.42 9.42 1.16
CA MET A 86 -5.00 8.32 1.92
C MET A 86 -6.49 8.20 1.68
N ALA A 87 -6.95 6.98 1.41
CA ALA A 87 -8.37 6.66 1.22
C ALA A 87 -8.83 5.58 2.22
N PRO A 88 -10.13 5.56 2.61
CA PRO A 88 -10.62 4.71 3.70
C PRO A 88 -10.64 3.21 3.38
N ASN A 89 -10.57 2.83 2.11
CA ASN A 89 -10.56 1.42 1.70
C ASN A 89 -9.91 1.22 0.33
N LYS A 90 -9.62 -0.05 -0.01
CA LYS A 90 -8.97 -0.43 -1.28
C LYS A 90 -9.74 0.03 -2.53
N THR A 91 -11.07 -0.05 -2.50
CA THR A 91 -11.92 0.28 -3.67
C THR A 91 -11.87 1.77 -3.96
N LEU A 92 -12.04 2.60 -2.94
CA LEU A 92 -11.96 4.06 -3.09
C LEU A 92 -10.53 4.50 -3.44
N ALA A 93 -9.51 3.87 -2.85
CA ALA A 93 -8.12 4.12 -3.22
C ALA A 93 -7.86 3.79 -4.70
N ALA A 94 -8.38 2.67 -5.22
CA ALA A 94 -8.24 2.30 -6.62
C ALA A 94 -8.96 3.28 -7.56
N GLN A 95 -10.18 3.69 -7.20
CA GLN A 95 -10.92 4.70 -7.95
C GLN A 95 -10.14 6.02 -8.02
N LEU A 96 -9.69 6.51 -6.87
CA LEU A 96 -8.95 7.77 -6.76
C LEU A 96 -7.61 7.71 -7.50
N ALA A 97 -6.89 6.58 -7.43
CA ALA A 97 -5.66 6.37 -8.19
C ALA A 97 -5.91 6.45 -9.71
N ASN A 98 -7.00 5.85 -10.20
CA ASN A 98 -7.35 5.90 -11.61
C ASN A 98 -7.78 7.31 -12.06
N GLU A 99 -8.54 8.03 -11.24
CA GLU A 99 -8.90 9.42 -11.49
C GLU A 99 -7.64 10.31 -11.58
N LEU A 100 -6.72 10.17 -10.61
CA LEU A 100 -5.46 10.92 -10.61
C LEU A 100 -4.52 10.54 -11.76
N ARG A 101 -4.45 9.26 -12.18
CA ARG A 101 -3.69 8.84 -13.37
C ARG A 101 -4.22 9.49 -14.64
N THR A 102 -5.54 9.62 -14.75
CA THR A 102 -6.18 10.29 -15.88
C THR A 102 -5.86 11.77 -15.90
N LEU A 103 -5.79 12.42 -14.74
CA LEU A 103 -5.52 13.84 -14.60
C LEU A 103 -4.03 14.20 -14.65
N LEU A 104 -3.14 13.27 -14.26
CA LEU A 104 -1.69 13.45 -14.20
C LEU A 104 -0.95 12.39 -15.06
N PRO A 105 -1.22 12.33 -16.38
CA PRO A 105 -0.78 11.21 -17.23
C PRO A 105 0.73 11.11 -17.43
N HIS A 106 1.48 12.18 -17.13
CA HIS A 106 2.94 12.23 -17.30
C HIS A 106 3.71 12.08 -15.99
N ASN A 107 3.01 11.95 -14.86
CA ASN A 107 3.59 11.82 -13.52
C ASN A 107 3.36 10.41 -12.96
N ALA A 108 4.12 10.02 -11.97
CA ALA A 108 3.90 8.73 -11.31
C ALA A 108 2.71 8.81 -10.36
N VAL A 109 1.65 8.08 -10.67
CA VAL A 109 0.52 7.89 -9.75
C VAL A 109 0.49 6.42 -9.34
N GLU A 110 0.95 6.16 -8.15
CA GLU A 110 1.15 4.83 -7.58
C GLU A 110 -0.01 4.42 -6.69
N TYR A 111 -0.13 3.10 -6.46
CA TYR A 111 -1.19 2.53 -5.66
C TYR A 111 -0.60 1.63 -4.57
N PHE A 112 -0.91 1.93 -3.30
CA PHE A 112 -0.34 1.22 -2.17
C PHE A 112 -1.41 0.80 -1.17
N VAL A 113 -1.87 -0.44 -1.26
CA VAL A 113 -2.87 -1.02 -0.35
C VAL A 113 -2.39 -2.36 0.17
N SER A 114 -3.15 -3.00 1.06
CA SER A 114 -2.86 -4.37 1.50
C SER A 114 -2.90 -5.33 0.30
N TYR A 115 -1.83 -6.10 0.11
CA TYR A 115 -1.69 -7.06 -1.00
C TYR A 115 -2.38 -8.41 -0.74
N TYR A 116 -3.05 -8.57 0.40
CA TYR A 116 -3.80 -9.78 0.69
C TYR A 116 -5.21 -9.70 0.09
N ASP A 117 -5.60 -10.69 -0.73
CA ASP A 117 -6.98 -10.91 -1.13
C ASP A 117 -7.78 -11.52 0.00
N TYR A 118 -7.15 -12.44 0.72
CA TYR A 118 -7.64 -13.01 1.97
C TYR A 118 -6.53 -12.91 3.03
N TYR A 119 -6.89 -12.54 4.25
CA TYR A 119 -5.94 -12.45 5.36
C TYR A 119 -6.59 -12.87 6.67
N GLN A 120 -6.12 -13.98 7.21
CA GLN A 120 -6.38 -14.42 8.58
C GLN A 120 -5.08 -14.23 9.37
N PRO A 121 -5.02 -13.26 10.28
CA PRO A 121 -3.82 -13.06 11.09
C PRO A 121 -3.62 -14.22 12.06
N GLU A 122 -2.37 -14.53 12.33
CA GLU A 122 -1.99 -15.46 13.42
C GLU A 122 -2.59 -14.96 14.74
N ALA A 123 -3.26 -15.84 15.47
CA ALA A 123 -3.89 -15.50 16.74
C ALA A 123 -3.93 -16.69 17.68
N TYR A 124 -4.04 -16.41 18.98
CA TYR A 124 -4.27 -17.44 20.00
C TYR A 124 -5.43 -17.03 20.91
N ILE A 125 -6.39 -17.93 21.06
CA ILE A 125 -7.57 -17.76 21.92
C ILE A 125 -7.37 -18.62 23.16
N ALA A 126 -6.90 -18.00 24.24
CA ALA A 126 -6.55 -18.69 25.47
C ALA A 126 -7.74 -19.43 26.12
N GLN A 127 -8.97 -18.91 25.98
CA GLN A 127 -10.19 -19.50 26.56
C GLN A 127 -10.52 -20.88 25.99
N THR A 128 -10.20 -21.12 24.73
CA THR A 128 -10.49 -22.37 24.02
C THR A 128 -9.23 -23.16 23.66
N ASP A 129 -8.04 -22.71 24.10
CA ASP A 129 -6.73 -23.25 23.72
C ASP A 129 -6.62 -23.44 22.19
N THR A 130 -7.10 -22.46 21.44
CA THR A 130 -7.14 -22.52 19.98
C THR A 130 -6.07 -21.61 19.37
N TYR A 131 -5.10 -22.22 18.70
CA TYR A 131 -4.14 -21.51 17.87
C TYR A 131 -4.69 -21.41 16.44
N ILE A 132 -4.73 -20.19 15.93
CA ILE A 132 -5.11 -19.88 14.55
C ILE A 132 -3.82 -19.54 13.82
N GLU A 133 -3.46 -20.39 12.88
CA GLU A 133 -2.30 -20.14 12.03
C GLU A 133 -2.59 -18.99 11.06
N LYS A 134 -1.54 -18.22 10.72
CA LYS A 134 -1.64 -17.20 9.67
C LYS A 134 -2.01 -17.88 8.35
N ASP A 135 -3.11 -17.46 7.77
CA ASP A 135 -3.52 -17.87 6.43
C ASP A 135 -3.73 -16.64 5.56
N SER A 136 -3.16 -16.65 4.36
CA SER A 136 -3.24 -15.48 3.49
C SER A 136 -3.11 -15.87 2.02
N SER A 137 -3.90 -15.22 1.19
CA SER A 137 -3.75 -15.25 -0.26
C SER A 137 -3.19 -13.92 -0.73
N ILE A 138 -2.03 -13.96 -1.37
CA ILE A 138 -1.33 -12.77 -1.87
C ILE A 138 -1.81 -12.49 -3.29
N ASN A 139 -2.14 -11.23 -3.55
CA ASN A 139 -2.38 -10.72 -4.88
C ASN A 139 -1.07 -10.19 -5.47
N GLU A 140 -0.50 -10.94 -6.39
CA GLU A 140 0.80 -10.61 -7.00
C GLU A 140 0.79 -9.27 -7.74
N ASP A 141 -0.34 -8.84 -8.32
CA ASP A 141 -0.43 -7.55 -8.99
C ASP A 141 -0.42 -6.39 -8.01
N VAL A 142 -1.10 -6.55 -6.87
CA VAL A 142 -1.06 -5.54 -5.81
C VAL A 142 0.32 -5.49 -5.15
N GLU A 143 0.99 -6.62 -4.98
CA GLU A 143 2.37 -6.68 -4.48
C GLU A 143 3.33 -5.93 -5.41
N ARG A 144 3.24 -6.16 -6.72
CA ARG A 144 3.98 -5.41 -7.73
C ARG A 144 3.76 -3.90 -7.61
N LEU A 145 2.50 -3.47 -7.47
CA LEU A 145 2.17 -2.05 -7.34
C LEU A 145 2.75 -1.42 -6.06
N ARG A 146 2.88 -2.18 -4.98
CA ARG A 146 3.55 -1.73 -3.75
C ARG A 146 5.05 -1.54 -3.97
N HIS A 147 5.70 -2.48 -4.66
CA HIS A 147 7.11 -2.34 -5.04
C HIS A 147 7.33 -1.18 -6.00
N SER A 148 6.43 -0.98 -6.98
CA SER A 148 6.45 0.18 -7.88
C SER A 148 6.37 1.50 -7.11
N ALA A 149 5.49 1.59 -6.11
CA ALA A 149 5.34 2.78 -5.29
C ALA A 149 6.63 3.13 -4.52
N THR A 150 7.25 2.14 -3.86
CA THR A 150 8.51 2.37 -3.12
C THR A 150 9.66 2.73 -4.05
N MET A 151 9.78 2.05 -5.18
CA MET A 151 10.79 2.37 -6.20
C MET A 151 10.60 3.80 -6.74
N SER A 152 9.38 4.18 -7.09
CA SER A 152 9.06 5.52 -7.59
C SER A 152 9.41 6.60 -6.56
N LEU A 153 9.08 6.40 -5.28
CA LEU A 153 9.42 7.33 -4.20
C LEU A 153 10.92 7.52 -4.01
N LEU A 154 11.71 6.47 -4.26
CA LEU A 154 13.16 6.53 -4.14
C LEU A 154 13.84 7.12 -5.38
N SER A 155 13.23 7.04 -6.55
CA SER A 155 13.86 7.43 -7.82
C SER A 155 13.39 8.77 -8.39
N ARG A 156 12.22 9.29 -7.98
CA ARG A 156 11.65 10.52 -8.55
C ARG A 156 10.87 11.34 -7.52
N ARG A 157 10.65 12.63 -7.85
CA ARG A 157 9.91 13.55 -6.97
C ARG A 157 8.47 13.80 -7.43
N ASP A 158 8.17 13.58 -8.69
CA ASP A 158 6.84 13.77 -9.26
C ASP A 158 5.96 12.54 -9.03
N VAL A 159 5.78 12.15 -7.77
CA VAL A 159 5.08 10.94 -7.34
C VAL A 159 3.86 11.30 -6.49
N VAL A 160 2.73 10.73 -6.85
CA VAL A 160 1.52 10.68 -6.01
C VAL A 160 1.28 9.23 -5.64
N VAL A 161 1.27 8.90 -4.36
CA VAL A 161 0.90 7.56 -3.89
C VAL A 161 -0.49 7.61 -3.29
N VAL A 162 -1.42 6.85 -3.87
CA VAL A 162 -2.75 6.65 -3.31
C VAL A 162 -2.74 5.38 -2.47
N ALA A 163 -2.98 5.54 -1.17
CA ALA A 163 -2.83 4.45 -0.21
C ALA A 163 -4.09 4.25 0.65
N SER A 164 -4.27 3.03 1.14
CA SER A 164 -5.14 2.78 2.31
C SER A 164 -4.34 2.89 3.60
N VAL A 165 -4.98 2.68 4.74
CA VAL A 165 -4.32 2.64 6.06
C VAL A 165 -3.16 1.64 6.15
N SER A 166 -3.00 0.74 5.17
CA SER A 166 -1.84 -0.17 5.10
C SER A 166 -0.49 0.54 4.98
N CYS A 167 -0.47 1.83 4.63
CA CYS A 167 0.75 2.65 4.55
C CYS A 167 1.41 2.93 5.91
N ILE A 168 0.70 2.77 7.03
CA ILE A 168 1.25 2.92 8.39
C ILE A 168 1.79 1.62 8.98
N TYR A 169 1.72 0.50 8.25
CA TYR A 169 2.28 -0.79 8.66
C TYR A 169 3.76 -0.89 8.27
N GLY A 170 4.48 -1.74 9.02
CA GLY A 170 5.92 -1.94 8.83
C GLY A 170 6.28 -2.41 7.42
N LEU A 171 7.30 -1.77 6.89
CA LEU A 171 8.09 -2.15 5.71
C LEU A 171 9.56 -2.28 6.13
N GLY A 172 10.41 -2.79 5.23
CA GLY A 172 11.85 -2.64 5.37
C GLY A 172 12.27 -1.17 5.33
N THR A 173 13.45 -0.87 5.87
CA THR A 173 13.94 0.52 5.87
C THR A 173 14.28 0.99 4.44
N PRO A 174 13.98 2.24 4.07
CA PRO A 174 14.36 2.79 2.76
C PRO A 174 15.85 2.65 2.48
N GLN A 175 16.69 2.89 3.48
CA GLN A 175 18.13 2.79 3.35
C GLN A 175 18.58 1.36 2.98
N SER A 176 18.10 0.34 3.70
CA SER A 176 18.45 -1.06 3.39
C SER A 176 17.98 -1.47 1.98
N TYR A 177 16.80 -0.99 1.56
CA TYR A 177 16.27 -1.25 0.23
C TYR A 177 17.11 -0.62 -0.88
N LEU A 178 17.65 0.57 -0.62
CA LEU A 178 18.54 1.30 -1.52
C LEU A 178 19.95 0.72 -1.58
N ASP A 179 20.55 0.48 -0.41
CA ASP A 179 21.93 -0.02 -0.29
C ASP A 179 22.09 -1.39 -0.95
N ARG A 180 20.97 -2.11 -1.13
CA ARG A 180 20.94 -3.41 -1.81
C ARG A 180 20.47 -3.34 -3.28
N SER A 181 20.16 -2.17 -3.80
CA SER A 181 19.83 -2.00 -5.22
C SER A 181 21.09 -2.06 -6.08
N ILE A 182 20.97 -2.58 -7.32
CA ILE A 182 22.07 -2.77 -8.25
C ILE A 182 21.89 -1.81 -9.41
N LEU A 183 22.86 -0.94 -9.65
CA LEU A 183 22.89 -0.05 -10.80
C LEU A 183 23.84 -0.61 -11.86
N LEU A 184 23.34 -0.82 -13.07
CA LEU A 184 24.07 -1.34 -14.21
C LEU A 184 24.14 -0.29 -15.31
N ARG A 185 25.27 -0.21 -16.00
CA ARG A 185 25.45 0.61 -17.19
C ARG A 185 26.11 -0.19 -18.29
N VAL A 186 25.77 0.12 -19.53
CA VAL A 186 26.49 -0.44 -20.68
C VAL A 186 27.96 -0.02 -20.60
N GLY A 187 28.87 -1.00 -20.71
CA GLY A 187 30.31 -0.83 -20.58
C GLY A 187 30.86 -1.00 -19.15
N ASP A 188 30.01 -1.27 -18.15
CA ASP A 188 30.48 -1.61 -16.80
C ASP A 188 31.19 -2.99 -16.83
N GLU A 189 32.35 -3.09 -16.16
CA GLU A 189 33.02 -4.37 -15.90
C GLU A 189 32.31 -5.06 -14.71
N LEU A 190 31.73 -6.23 -14.97
CA LEU A 190 31.01 -7.02 -13.96
C LEU A 190 31.06 -8.50 -14.33
N ASP A 191 31.66 -9.34 -13.47
CA ASP A 191 31.62 -10.78 -13.62
C ASP A 191 30.19 -11.31 -13.57
N ARG A 192 29.79 -12.08 -14.58
CA ARG A 192 28.42 -12.61 -14.69
C ARG A 192 28.01 -13.49 -13.48
N ASP A 193 28.92 -14.32 -12.97
CA ASP A 193 28.62 -15.22 -11.87
C ASP A 193 28.55 -14.44 -10.53
N GLU A 194 29.30 -13.34 -10.41
CA GLU A 194 29.16 -12.41 -9.30
C GLU A 194 27.81 -11.69 -9.36
N PHE A 195 27.39 -11.24 -10.53
CA PHE A 195 26.07 -10.63 -10.69
C PHE A 195 24.93 -11.60 -10.34
N ILE A 196 25.05 -12.88 -10.71
CA ILE A 196 24.08 -13.92 -10.30
C ILE A 196 24.01 -14.05 -8.77
N LYS A 197 25.13 -13.99 -8.07
CA LYS A 197 25.14 -13.99 -6.59
C LYS A 197 24.44 -12.77 -6.01
N LEU A 198 24.71 -11.59 -6.55
CA LEU A 198 24.04 -10.36 -6.14
C LEU A 198 22.52 -10.45 -6.32
N LEU A 199 22.03 -11.01 -7.43
CA LEU A 199 20.58 -11.22 -7.64
C LEU A 199 19.97 -12.12 -6.57
N VAL A 200 20.63 -13.22 -6.21
CA VAL A 200 20.17 -14.11 -5.13
C VAL A 200 20.19 -13.40 -3.77
N GLU A 201 21.22 -12.60 -3.49
CA GLU A 201 21.31 -11.80 -2.26
C GLU A 201 20.19 -10.78 -2.11
N ILE A 202 19.70 -10.22 -3.21
CA ILE A 202 18.56 -9.30 -3.22
C ILE A 202 17.21 -10.02 -3.43
N GLN A 203 17.20 -11.35 -3.18
CA GLN A 203 16.03 -12.22 -3.12
C GLN A 203 15.31 -12.44 -4.46
N TYR A 204 16.05 -12.45 -5.58
CA TYR A 204 15.54 -12.98 -6.84
C TYR A 204 15.80 -14.50 -6.91
N ASP A 205 14.80 -15.24 -7.34
CA ASP A 205 14.90 -16.67 -7.55
C ASP A 205 15.41 -17.01 -8.97
N ARG A 206 16.30 -18.00 -9.07
CA ARG A 206 16.69 -18.51 -10.37
C ARG A 206 15.71 -19.59 -10.85
N ASN A 207 15.07 -19.36 -11.99
CA ASN A 207 14.27 -20.38 -12.65
C ASN A 207 14.33 -20.21 -14.17
N ASP A 208 15.03 -21.14 -14.82
CA ASP A 208 15.25 -21.09 -16.26
C ASP A 208 14.01 -21.57 -17.07
N ILE A 209 13.00 -22.17 -16.40
CA ILE A 209 11.79 -22.73 -17.01
C ILE A 209 10.56 -21.84 -16.76
N ALA A 210 10.25 -21.60 -15.48
CA ALA A 210 9.12 -20.77 -15.08
C ALA A 210 9.59 -19.33 -14.84
N PHE A 211 9.41 -18.47 -15.84
CA PHE A 211 9.85 -17.09 -15.81
C PHE A 211 8.70 -16.19 -15.37
N SER A 212 8.75 -15.75 -14.12
CA SER A 212 7.73 -14.94 -13.44
C SER A 212 8.36 -13.77 -12.69
N ARG A 213 7.56 -12.95 -12.03
CA ARG A 213 8.06 -11.82 -11.23
C ARG A 213 8.98 -12.27 -10.09
N GLY A 214 10.04 -11.49 -9.85
CA GLY A 214 11.07 -11.83 -8.87
C GLY A 214 11.96 -13.00 -9.28
N VAL A 215 11.90 -13.41 -10.56
CA VAL A 215 12.68 -14.52 -11.11
C VAL A 215 13.65 -14.03 -12.18
N PHE A 216 14.83 -14.60 -12.18
CA PHE A 216 15.79 -14.45 -13.28
C PHE A 216 16.11 -15.79 -13.92
N ARG A 217 16.52 -15.75 -15.19
CA ARG A 217 17.01 -16.92 -15.94
C ARG A 217 18.30 -16.59 -16.63
N VAL A 218 19.14 -17.60 -16.82
CA VAL A 218 20.45 -17.47 -17.44
C VAL A 218 20.52 -18.30 -18.73
N LYS A 219 20.88 -17.67 -19.83
CA LYS A 219 21.04 -18.33 -21.13
C LYS A 219 22.35 -17.89 -21.79
N GLY A 220 23.42 -18.68 -21.60
CA GLY A 220 24.74 -18.31 -22.09
C GLY A 220 25.23 -17.04 -21.41
N ASP A 221 25.55 -16.04 -22.22
CA ASP A 221 26.03 -14.73 -21.76
C ASP A 221 24.91 -13.70 -21.56
N THR A 222 23.67 -14.20 -21.43
CA THR A 222 22.49 -13.35 -21.27
C THR A 222 21.75 -13.69 -19.97
N ILE A 223 21.37 -12.67 -19.22
CA ILE A 223 20.51 -12.80 -18.03
C ILE A 223 19.24 -12.01 -18.27
N ASP A 224 18.10 -12.69 -18.20
CA ASP A 224 16.77 -12.07 -18.22
C ASP A 224 16.19 -12.05 -16.81
N ILE A 225 15.60 -10.93 -16.40
CA ILE A 225 14.98 -10.74 -15.06
C ILE A 225 13.58 -10.16 -15.25
N ILE A 226 12.58 -10.65 -14.50
CA ILE A 226 11.33 -9.90 -14.34
C ILE A 226 11.37 -9.22 -12.97
N PRO A 227 11.59 -7.88 -12.92
CA PRO A 227 11.64 -7.16 -11.66
C PRO A 227 10.33 -7.28 -10.87
N ALA A 228 10.42 -7.22 -9.53
CA ALA A 228 9.24 -7.32 -8.68
C ALA A 228 8.26 -6.14 -8.84
N TYR A 229 8.73 -5.01 -9.35
CA TYR A 229 8.03 -3.72 -9.46
C TYR A 229 7.56 -3.36 -10.89
N GLU A 230 7.92 -4.17 -11.91
CA GLU A 230 7.63 -3.86 -13.32
C GLU A 230 6.85 -4.98 -14.02
N GLU A 231 6.22 -4.63 -15.14
CA GLU A 231 5.54 -5.59 -16.03
C GLU A 231 6.48 -6.11 -17.13
N LEU A 232 7.45 -5.31 -17.50
CA LEU A 232 8.44 -5.68 -18.51
C LEU A 232 9.58 -6.45 -17.86
N ALA A 233 10.13 -7.42 -18.59
CA ALA A 233 11.38 -8.04 -18.24
C ALA A 233 12.55 -7.13 -18.67
N VAL A 234 13.72 -7.34 -18.05
CA VAL A 234 14.97 -6.70 -18.44
C VAL A 234 15.95 -7.77 -18.86
N ARG A 235 16.73 -7.47 -19.88
CA ARG A 235 17.82 -8.32 -20.38
C ARG A 235 19.14 -7.61 -20.21
N ILE A 236 20.11 -8.34 -19.67
CA ILE A 236 21.50 -7.93 -19.56
C ILE A 236 22.31 -8.87 -20.45
N GLU A 237 22.99 -8.34 -21.44
CA GLU A 237 23.90 -9.06 -22.32
C GLU A 237 25.34 -8.79 -21.92
N PHE A 238 26.11 -9.87 -21.74
CA PHE A 238 27.53 -9.82 -21.38
C PHE A 238 28.41 -10.18 -22.56
N PHE A 239 29.54 -9.49 -22.69
CA PHE A 239 30.65 -9.90 -23.55
C PHE A 239 31.91 -10.08 -22.69
N GLY A 240 32.19 -11.32 -22.29
CA GLY A 240 33.16 -11.60 -21.23
C GLY A 240 32.66 -11.08 -19.89
N ASP A 241 33.45 -10.22 -19.28
CA ASP A 241 33.13 -9.57 -17.98
C ASP A 241 32.65 -8.12 -18.17
N GLU A 242 32.18 -7.76 -19.36
CA GLU A 242 31.65 -6.42 -19.66
C GLU A 242 30.15 -6.51 -20.01
N ILE A 243 29.36 -5.54 -19.58
CA ILE A 243 27.96 -5.39 -19.98
C ILE A 243 27.89 -4.78 -21.36
N ASP A 244 27.55 -5.59 -22.36
CA ASP A 244 27.48 -5.21 -23.79
C ASP A 244 26.14 -4.51 -24.12
N GLY A 245 25.05 -4.88 -23.46
CA GLY A 245 23.75 -4.28 -23.72
C GLY A 245 22.72 -4.49 -22.60
N LEU A 246 21.83 -3.50 -22.48
CA LEU A 246 20.69 -3.51 -21.53
C LEU A 246 19.40 -3.23 -22.29
N TYR A 247 18.37 -4.05 -22.07
CA TYR A 247 17.13 -3.96 -22.82
C TYR A 247 15.90 -4.20 -21.93
N TYR A 248 14.80 -3.52 -22.23
CA TYR A 248 13.47 -3.95 -21.77
C TYR A 248 12.85 -4.92 -22.78
N LEU A 249 12.24 -5.99 -22.26
CA LEU A 249 11.61 -7.04 -23.04
C LEU A 249 10.13 -7.21 -22.69
N ASN A 250 9.36 -7.67 -23.67
CA ASN A 250 8.06 -8.27 -23.38
C ASN A 250 8.29 -9.67 -22.76
N PRO A 251 7.85 -9.95 -21.53
CA PRO A 251 8.12 -11.22 -20.85
C PRO A 251 7.44 -12.43 -21.50
N LEU A 252 6.35 -12.23 -22.26
CA LEU A 252 5.62 -13.29 -22.95
C LEU A 252 6.23 -13.67 -24.30
N THR A 253 6.62 -12.68 -25.10
CA THR A 253 7.15 -12.92 -26.45
C THR A 253 8.68 -12.96 -26.47
N GLY A 254 9.36 -12.32 -25.51
CA GLY A 254 10.80 -12.15 -25.48
C GLY A 254 11.32 -11.07 -26.43
N ASP A 255 10.40 -10.32 -27.07
CA ASP A 255 10.77 -9.25 -27.99
C ASP A 255 11.35 -8.03 -27.25
N ILE A 256 12.39 -7.43 -27.81
CA ILE A 256 12.98 -6.19 -27.30
C ILE A 256 11.98 -5.05 -27.52
N VAL A 257 11.60 -4.42 -26.41
CA VAL A 257 10.72 -3.22 -26.42
C VAL A 257 11.58 -1.97 -26.67
N ARG A 258 12.71 -1.84 -25.97
CA ARG A 258 13.65 -0.73 -26.14
C ARG A 258 15.02 -1.03 -25.50
N PRO A 259 16.12 -0.50 -26.06
CA PRO A 259 17.42 -0.47 -25.37
C PRO A 259 17.42 0.61 -24.27
N VAL A 260 18.33 0.48 -23.32
CA VAL A 260 18.63 1.49 -22.30
C VAL A 260 20.14 1.51 -22.02
N ASP A 261 20.68 2.66 -21.62
CA ASP A 261 22.10 2.80 -21.29
C ASP A 261 22.37 2.51 -19.80
N GLU A 262 21.31 2.63 -18.97
CA GLU A 262 21.39 2.44 -17.52
C GLU A 262 20.15 1.71 -17.03
N LEU A 263 20.31 0.80 -16.07
CA LEU A 263 19.25 0.03 -15.45
C LEU A 263 19.47 -0.08 -13.94
N HIS A 264 18.46 0.22 -13.15
CA HIS A 264 18.50 0.10 -11.70
C HIS A 264 17.61 -1.07 -11.25
N ILE A 265 18.20 -2.08 -10.62
CA ILE A 265 17.51 -3.27 -10.14
C ILE A 265 17.35 -3.15 -8.63
N PHE A 266 16.10 -3.06 -8.16
CA PHE A 266 15.76 -3.04 -6.75
C PHE A 266 15.49 -4.45 -6.22
N PRO A 267 15.64 -4.69 -4.90
CA PRO A 267 15.35 -6.00 -4.30
C PRO A 267 13.94 -6.52 -4.59
N ALA A 268 13.81 -7.85 -4.65
CA ALA A 268 12.52 -8.50 -4.87
C ALA A 268 11.61 -8.49 -3.63
N THR A 269 12.12 -8.09 -2.47
CA THR A 269 11.36 -7.95 -1.21
C THR A 269 11.74 -6.67 -0.49
N HIS A 270 10.80 -6.12 0.31
CA HIS A 270 11.09 -4.96 1.17
C HIS A 270 11.93 -5.31 2.40
N TYR A 271 11.92 -6.58 2.83
CA TYR A 271 12.71 -7.07 3.97
C TYR A 271 14.02 -7.70 3.48
N VAL A 272 14.97 -6.85 3.18
CA VAL A 272 16.30 -7.26 2.71
C VAL A 272 17.37 -6.78 3.71
N ALA A 273 18.28 -7.67 4.09
CA ALA A 273 19.41 -7.34 4.96
C ALA A 273 20.71 -7.85 4.36
N SER A 274 21.83 -7.18 4.66
CA SER A 274 23.15 -7.72 4.31
C SER A 274 23.43 -9.01 5.06
N PRO A 275 24.31 -9.90 4.55
CA PRO A 275 24.72 -11.11 5.27
C PRO A 275 25.27 -10.81 6.66
N GLU A 276 26.02 -9.73 6.84
CA GLU A 276 26.56 -9.28 8.13
C GLU A 276 25.43 -8.86 9.06
N ARG A 277 24.47 -8.08 8.55
CA ARG A 277 23.32 -7.63 9.33
C ARG A 277 22.43 -8.79 9.74
N MET A 278 22.25 -9.79 8.86
CA MET A 278 21.49 -11.01 9.19
C MET A 278 22.17 -11.80 10.32
N LYS A 279 23.49 -11.94 10.30
CA LYS A 279 24.24 -12.59 11.39
C LYS A 279 24.06 -11.88 12.74
N GLU A 280 24.13 -10.54 12.74
CA GLU A 280 23.89 -9.75 13.95
C GLU A 280 22.45 -9.89 14.44
N ALA A 281 21.48 -9.89 13.53
CA ALA A 281 20.07 -10.11 13.85
C ALA A 281 19.85 -11.49 14.49
N ILE A 282 20.38 -12.55 13.91
CA ILE A 282 20.29 -13.94 14.43
C ILE A 282 20.92 -14.03 15.84
N ALA A 283 22.11 -13.45 16.05
CA ALA A 283 22.74 -13.43 17.36
C ALA A 283 21.87 -12.68 18.40
N SER A 284 21.24 -11.59 17.99
CA SER A 284 20.33 -10.80 18.84
C SER A 284 19.02 -11.55 19.14
N ILE A 285 18.46 -12.27 18.16
CA ILE A 285 17.27 -13.12 18.32
C ILE A 285 17.58 -14.26 19.30
N GLN A 286 18.72 -14.94 19.15
CA GLN A 286 19.15 -16.01 20.07
C GLN A 286 19.27 -15.51 21.51
N LYS A 287 19.87 -14.35 21.71
CA LYS A 287 19.99 -13.73 23.04
C LYS A 287 18.62 -13.41 23.66
N GLU A 288 17.68 -12.89 22.87
CA GLU A 288 16.32 -12.63 23.35
C GLU A 288 15.61 -13.96 23.69
N LEU A 289 15.76 -14.98 22.84
CA LEU A 289 15.20 -16.31 23.07
C LEU A 289 15.67 -16.89 24.41
N ASP A 290 16.98 -16.92 24.65
CA ASP A 290 17.57 -17.47 25.88
C ASP A 290 17.03 -16.74 27.12
N SER A 291 16.98 -15.40 27.07
CA SER A 291 16.41 -14.60 28.14
C SER A 291 14.93 -14.89 28.39
N ARG A 292 14.14 -15.01 27.30
CA ARG A 292 12.71 -15.27 27.41
C ARG A 292 12.41 -16.68 27.90
N LEU A 293 13.16 -17.68 27.46
CA LEU A 293 13.04 -19.05 27.95
C LEU A 293 13.30 -19.13 29.46
N GLN A 294 14.37 -18.49 29.95
CA GLN A 294 14.66 -18.43 31.38
C GLN A 294 13.50 -17.81 32.18
N GLN A 295 12.89 -16.73 31.66
CA GLN A 295 11.72 -16.10 32.31
C GLN A 295 10.53 -17.07 32.37
N LEU A 296 10.20 -17.73 31.25
CA LEU A 296 9.08 -18.66 31.18
C LEU A 296 9.28 -19.89 32.07
N GLU A 297 10.47 -20.49 32.08
CA GLU A 297 10.83 -21.63 32.90
C GLU A 297 10.79 -21.28 34.41
N THR A 298 11.31 -20.09 34.78
CA THR A 298 11.24 -19.59 36.16
C THR A 298 9.81 -19.34 36.61
N ALA A 299 8.94 -18.94 35.70
CA ALA A 299 7.51 -18.75 35.93
C ALA A 299 6.69 -20.05 35.88
N GLY A 300 7.33 -21.21 35.64
CA GLY A 300 6.68 -22.51 35.52
C GLY A 300 5.89 -22.72 34.23
N LYS A 301 6.05 -21.84 33.24
CA LYS A 301 5.39 -21.89 31.92
C LYS A 301 6.20 -22.76 30.94
N LEU A 302 6.28 -24.07 31.25
CA LEU A 302 7.14 -24.99 30.50
C LEU A 302 6.64 -25.27 29.08
N LEU A 303 5.33 -25.31 28.86
CA LEU A 303 4.73 -25.53 27.56
C LEU A 303 5.01 -24.32 26.62
N GLU A 304 4.85 -23.11 27.14
CA GLU A 304 5.14 -21.88 26.42
C GLU A 304 6.63 -21.78 26.08
N ALA A 305 7.51 -22.18 27.01
CA ALA A 305 8.94 -22.22 26.77
C ALA A 305 9.30 -23.22 25.65
N GLN A 306 8.69 -24.40 25.65
CA GLN A 306 8.92 -25.42 24.61
C GLN A 306 8.43 -24.94 23.23
N ARG A 307 7.22 -24.36 23.16
CA ARG A 307 6.65 -23.81 21.92
C ARG A 307 7.58 -22.73 21.34
N LEU A 308 7.99 -21.79 22.17
CA LEU A 308 8.84 -20.68 21.75
C LEU A 308 10.21 -21.17 21.26
N ARG A 309 10.82 -22.10 21.99
CA ARG A 309 12.12 -22.70 21.61
C ARG A 309 12.02 -23.38 20.23
N MET A 310 11.06 -24.27 20.05
CA MET A 310 10.91 -25.01 18.79
C MET A 310 10.71 -24.05 17.60
N ARG A 311 9.80 -23.11 17.72
CA ARG A 311 9.48 -22.17 16.64
C ARG A 311 10.67 -21.27 16.31
N THR A 312 11.25 -20.64 17.32
CA THR A 312 12.33 -19.66 17.08
C THR A 312 13.61 -20.33 16.59
N THR A 313 13.95 -21.54 17.08
CA THR A 313 15.10 -22.29 16.58
C THR A 313 14.92 -22.64 15.10
N TYR A 314 13.73 -23.12 14.71
CA TYR A 314 13.43 -23.41 13.31
C TYR A 314 13.53 -22.14 12.43
N ASP A 315 12.96 -21.02 12.88
CA ASP A 315 13.02 -19.76 12.14
C ASP A 315 14.47 -19.25 11.98
N ILE A 316 15.33 -19.44 13.00
CA ILE A 316 16.77 -19.13 12.95
C ILE A 316 17.48 -20.01 11.89
N GLU A 317 17.26 -21.32 11.92
CA GLU A 317 17.85 -22.23 10.92
C GLU A 317 17.46 -21.84 9.48
N MET A 318 16.21 -21.46 9.26
CA MET A 318 15.75 -20.99 7.95
C MET A 318 16.44 -19.67 7.54
N MET A 319 16.57 -18.73 8.47
CA MET A 319 17.28 -17.47 8.20
C MET A 319 18.77 -17.67 7.91
N GLU A 320 19.43 -18.64 8.58
CA GLU A 320 20.84 -18.98 8.33
C GLU A 320 21.06 -19.61 6.96
N GLN A 321 20.16 -20.51 6.55
CA GLN A 321 20.31 -21.28 5.31
C GLN A 321 19.78 -20.56 4.07
N MET A 322 18.64 -19.87 4.21
CA MET A 322 17.90 -19.28 3.10
C MET A 322 17.89 -17.74 3.10
N GLY A 323 18.40 -17.12 4.18
CA GLY A 323 18.28 -15.67 4.37
C GLY A 323 16.85 -15.19 4.67
N PHE A 324 15.90 -16.12 4.86
CA PHE A 324 14.48 -15.82 5.04
C PHE A 324 13.77 -16.89 5.86
N CYS A 325 12.70 -16.52 6.57
CA CYS A 325 11.77 -17.47 7.20
C CYS A 325 10.32 -17.00 7.06
N SER A 326 9.36 -17.93 7.16
CA SER A 326 7.94 -17.57 7.18
C SER A 326 7.60 -16.74 8.42
N GLY A 327 7.07 -15.53 8.22
CA GLY A 327 6.80 -14.59 9.30
C GLY A 327 8.04 -13.78 9.74
N ILE A 328 9.02 -13.60 8.86
CA ILE A 328 10.25 -12.84 9.11
C ILE A 328 9.97 -11.43 9.65
N GLU A 329 8.82 -10.85 9.31
CA GLU A 329 8.38 -9.57 9.83
C GLU A 329 8.28 -9.51 11.36
N ASN A 330 8.08 -10.64 12.04
CA ASN A 330 8.09 -10.70 13.51
C ASN A 330 9.48 -10.47 14.13
N TYR A 331 10.52 -10.58 13.32
CA TYR A 331 11.92 -10.33 13.69
C TYR A 331 12.44 -8.99 13.17
N SER A 332 11.58 -8.16 12.56
CA SER A 332 11.95 -6.89 11.92
C SER A 332 12.77 -5.97 12.82
N ARG A 333 12.46 -5.91 14.13
CA ARG A 333 13.25 -5.13 15.09
C ARG A 333 14.73 -5.52 15.10
N HIS A 334 15.03 -6.82 15.07
CA HIS A 334 16.39 -7.33 15.05
C HIS A 334 17.07 -7.10 13.71
N ILE A 335 16.34 -7.34 12.62
CA ILE A 335 16.82 -7.15 11.24
C ILE A 335 17.16 -5.69 10.98
N ASP A 336 16.30 -4.76 11.40
CA ASP A 336 16.52 -3.31 11.26
C ASP A 336 17.51 -2.75 12.29
N GLY A 337 17.82 -3.49 13.37
CA GLY A 337 18.66 -3.01 14.48
C GLY A 337 18.02 -1.96 15.36
N ARG A 338 16.70 -1.90 15.38
CA ARG A 338 15.95 -0.94 16.19
C ARG A 338 15.98 -1.30 17.68
N GLY A 339 15.91 -0.27 18.53
CA GLY A 339 15.70 -0.46 19.97
C GLY A 339 14.30 -0.99 20.30
N PRO A 340 14.10 -1.61 21.48
CA PRO A 340 12.79 -2.04 21.93
C PRO A 340 11.79 -0.88 21.98
N GLY A 341 10.54 -1.12 21.53
CA GLY A 341 9.45 -0.15 21.52
C GLY A 341 9.50 0.87 20.36
N THR A 342 10.59 0.93 19.57
CA THR A 342 10.64 1.84 18.43
C THR A 342 9.76 1.36 17.28
N PRO A 343 9.04 2.27 16.60
CA PRO A 343 8.19 1.90 15.48
C PRO A 343 9.00 1.39 14.28
N PRO A 344 8.43 0.53 13.42
CA PRO A 344 9.06 0.13 12.17
C PRO A 344 9.11 1.29 11.18
N ALA A 345 9.97 1.19 10.17
CA ALA A 345 9.85 1.99 8.97
C ALA A 345 8.55 1.62 8.23
N THR A 346 7.94 2.59 7.61
CA THR A 346 6.66 2.47 6.90
C THR A 346 6.78 3.12 5.52
N LEU A 347 5.72 3.12 4.73
CA LEU A 347 5.71 3.85 3.45
C LEU A 347 6.05 5.34 3.63
N LEU A 348 5.66 5.93 4.76
CA LEU A 348 5.92 7.34 5.05
C LEU A 348 7.40 7.67 5.06
N ASP A 349 8.25 6.74 5.50
CA ASP A 349 9.69 6.91 5.58
C ASP A 349 10.39 6.86 4.19
N TYR A 350 9.68 6.45 3.13
CA TYR A 350 10.17 6.48 1.74
C TYR A 350 9.96 7.84 1.06
N PHE A 351 9.07 8.67 1.60
CA PHE A 351 8.84 10.01 1.06
C PHE A 351 9.99 10.95 1.39
N PRO A 352 10.26 11.97 0.56
CA PRO A 352 11.11 13.08 0.96
C PRO A 352 10.42 13.92 2.04
N GLU A 353 11.21 14.61 2.87
CA GLU A 353 10.72 15.34 4.06
C GLU A 353 9.63 16.37 3.77
N ASP A 354 9.60 16.92 2.55
CA ASP A 354 8.68 17.99 2.14
C ASP A 354 7.39 17.49 1.47
N PHE A 355 7.04 16.20 1.61
CA PHE A 355 5.82 15.67 0.98
C PHE A 355 4.54 16.27 1.58
N LEU A 356 3.49 16.31 0.76
CA LEU A 356 2.15 16.71 1.18
C LEU A 356 1.32 15.47 1.51
N THR A 357 0.53 15.52 2.57
CA THR A 357 -0.47 14.50 2.88
C THR A 357 -1.87 15.01 2.56
N ILE A 358 -2.66 14.22 1.85
CA ILE A 358 -4.09 14.46 1.62
C ILE A 358 -4.85 13.26 2.19
N ILE A 359 -5.79 13.49 3.09
CA ILE A 359 -6.62 12.45 3.68
C ILE A 359 -8.03 12.57 3.14
N ASP A 360 -8.39 11.67 2.22
CA ASP A 360 -9.73 11.62 1.64
C ASP A 360 -10.71 10.93 2.59
N GLU A 361 -11.96 11.40 2.59
CA GLU A 361 -13.01 11.01 3.53
C GLU A 361 -12.48 10.96 4.97
N SER A 362 -11.86 12.07 5.41
CA SER A 362 -11.09 12.18 6.65
C SER A 362 -11.86 11.75 7.88
N HIS A 363 -13.18 12.01 7.93
CA HIS A 363 -14.08 11.59 9.02
C HIS A 363 -14.12 10.07 9.23
N VAL A 364 -13.71 9.26 8.23
CA VAL A 364 -13.56 7.79 8.32
C VAL A 364 -12.09 7.41 8.45
N THR A 365 -11.22 8.02 7.64
CA THR A 365 -9.81 7.62 7.52
C THR A 365 -9.01 7.95 8.78
N VAL A 366 -9.22 9.11 9.40
CA VAL A 366 -8.54 9.52 10.64
C VAL A 366 -8.82 8.56 11.81
N PRO A 367 -10.09 8.23 12.13
CA PRO A 367 -10.38 7.22 13.15
C PRO A 367 -9.81 5.83 12.85
N GLN A 368 -9.72 5.42 11.57
CA GLN A 368 -9.08 4.16 11.21
C GLN A 368 -7.59 4.15 11.56
N ILE A 369 -6.86 5.22 11.25
CA ILE A 369 -5.44 5.33 11.61
C ILE A 369 -5.27 5.15 13.12
N GLY A 370 -6.06 5.85 13.93
CA GLY A 370 -6.02 5.76 15.39
C GLY A 370 -6.36 4.36 15.95
N GLY A 371 -7.26 3.64 15.27
CA GLY A 371 -7.75 2.32 15.74
C GLY A 371 -6.85 1.12 15.41
N MET A 372 -5.90 1.25 14.47
CA MET A 372 -5.12 0.10 13.99
C MET A 372 -4.17 -0.48 15.02
N PHE A 373 -3.51 0.36 15.81
CA PHE A 373 -2.49 -0.05 16.77
C PHE A 373 -3.03 -0.99 17.85
N GLU A 374 -4.12 -0.63 18.52
CA GLU A 374 -4.63 -1.40 19.66
C GLU A 374 -5.16 -2.78 19.25
N GLY A 375 -5.78 -2.89 18.07
CA GLY A 375 -6.25 -4.17 17.53
C GLY A 375 -5.12 -5.15 17.27
N ASP A 376 -4.03 -4.69 16.65
CA ASP A 376 -2.85 -5.52 16.37
C ASP A 376 -2.10 -5.88 17.66
N MET A 377 -1.90 -4.93 18.54
CA MET A 377 -1.18 -5.10 19.81
C MET A 377 -1.88 -6.09 20.74
N SER A 378 -3.21 -6.02 20.89
CA SER A 378 -3.97 -6.96 21.72
C SER A 378 -3.80 -8.42 21.27
N ARG A 379 -3.86 -8.66 19.95
CA ARG A 379 -3.65 -9.98 19.36
C ARG A 379 -2.22 -10.49 19.62
N LYS A 380 -1.22 -9.68 19.40
CA LYS A 380 0.20 -10.05 19.55
C LYS A 380 0.62 -10.27 21.00
N ARG A 381 0.05 -9.53 21.95
CA ARG A 381 0.29 -9.76 23.38
C ARG A 381 -0.05 -11.22 23.77
N ASN A 382 -1.16 -11.75 23.30
CA ASN A 382 -1.53 -13.15 23.54
C ASN A 382 -0.49 -14.12 22.93
N LEU A 383 -0.04 -13.88 21.69
CA LEU A 383 0.98 -14.73 21.07
C LEU A 383 2.31 -14.74 21.84
N VAL A 384 2.72 -13.60 22.36
CA VAL A 384 3.94 -13.46 23.17
C VAL A 384 3.75 -14.07 24.56
N GLU A 385 2.62 -13.87 25.21
CA GLU A 385 2.35 -14.38 26.55
C GLU A 385 2.33 -15.92 26.57
N TYR A 386 1.75 -16.54 25.53
CA TYR A 386 1.59 -17.98 25.44
C TYR A 386 2.70 -18.70 24.62
N GLY A 387 3.83 -18.03 24.38
CA GLY A 387 5.05 -18.63 23.83
C GLY A 387 5.00 -18.92 22.33
N PHE A 388 4.13 -18.30 21.56
CA PHE A 388 4.09 -18.44 20.11
C PHE A 388 5.05 -17.49 19.39
N ARG A 389 5.34 -16.32 20.00
CA ARG A 389 6.27 -15.32 19.46
C ARG A 389 7.16 -14.72 20.55
N LEU A 390 8.35 -14.24 20.14
CA LEU A 390 9.23 -13.46 21.00
C LEU A 390 8.61 -12.09 21.36
N PRO A 391 9.00 -11.49 22.49
CA PRO A 391 8.56 -10.13 22.85
C PRO A 391 8.80 -9.10 21.74
N SER A 392 9.89 -9.22 20.98
CA SER A 392 10.23 -8.33 19.84
C SER A 392 9.18 -8.30 18.74
N ALA A 393 8.33 -9.33 18.62
CA ALA A 393 7.23 -9.34 17.66
C ALA A 393 6.20 -8.23 17.91
N LEU A 394 6.13 -7.68 19.14
CA LEU A 394 5.30 -6.53 19.48
C LEU A 394 5.75 -5.25 18.78
N ASP A 395 7.03 -5.16 18.38
CA ASP A 395 7.60 -4.00 17.71
C ASP A 395 7.40 -4.02 16.18
N ASN A 396 6.89 -5.13 15.64
CA ASN A 396 6.35 -5.19 14.27
C ASN A 396 4.86 -4.83 14.32
N ARG A 397 4.54 -3.57 14.27
CA ARG A 397 3.20 -3.02 14.52
C ARG A 397 2.91 -1.83 13.61
N PRO A 398 1.63 -1.48 13.39
CA PRO A 398 1.33 -0.20 12.77
C PRO A 398 1.79 0.96 13.67
N LEU A 399 1.93 2.13 13.08
CA LEU A 399 2.20 3.36 13.83
C LEU A 399 1.05 3.64 14.80
N THR A 400 1.37 4.21 15.95
CA THR A 400 0.37 4.92 16.76
C THR A 400 -0.06 6.19 16.04
N PHE A 401 -1.15 6.80 16.46
CA PHE A 401 -1.61 8.05 15.86
C PHE A 401 -0.58 9.18 16.00
N ASP A 402 0.01 9.32 17.19
CA ASP A 402 1.05 10.33 17.46
C ASP A 402 2.33 10.10 16.60
N GLU A 403 2.69 8.83 16.37
CA GLU A 403 3.81 8.49 15.49
C GLU A 403 3.50 8.77 14.01
N PHE A 404 2.24 8.63 13.61
CA PHE A 404 1.77 9.02 12.29
C PHE A 404 1.84 10.54 12.14
N GLU A 405 1.28 11.31 13.09
CA GLU A 405 1.34 12.78 13.06
C GLU A 405 2.78 13.31 13.02
N ALA A 406 3.70 12.68 13.76
CA ALA A 406 5.10 13.07 13.75
C ALA A 406 5.82 12.84 12.42
N ARG A 407 5.29 11.95 11.55
CA ARG A 407 5.87 11.63 10.24
C ARG A 407 5.23 12.38 9.07
N VAL A 408 3.93 12.66 9.17
CA VAL A 408 3.26 13.48 8.16
C VAL A 408 3.55 14.96 8.44
N GLY A 409 3.83 15.69 7.39
CA GLY A 409 3.99 17.14 7.49
C GLY A 409 2.64 17.83 7.35
N GLN A 410 2.56 18.79 6.42
CA GLN A 410 1.32 19.50 6.12
C GLN A 410 0.26 18.53 5.58
N THR A 411 -0.93 18.59 6.16
CA THR A 411 -2.03 17.67 5.87
C THR A 411 -3.28 18.42 5.43
N VAL A 412 -3.87 18.00 4.32
CA VAL A 412 -5.16 18.45 3.83
C VAL A 412 -6.21 17.36 4.09
N TYR A 413 -7.16 17.65 4.94
CA TYR A 413 -8.29 16.76 5.24
C TYR A 413 -9.46 17.08 4.31
N MET A 414 -9.84 16.11 3.47
CA MET A 414 -10.96 16.27 2.54
C MET A 414 -12.17 15.47 3.00
N SER A 415 -13.29 16.13 3.21
CA SER A 415 -14.54 15.46 3.58
C SER A 415 -15.75 16.34 3.24
N ALA A 416 -16.90 15.69 3.03
CA ALA A 416 -18.19 16.41 3.02
C ALA A 416 -18.67 16.72 4.46
N THR A 417 -18.24 15.91 5.40
CA THR A 417 -18.63 15.96 6.82
C THR A 417 -17.40 15.79 7.71
N PRO A 418 -16.51 16.79 7.78
CA PRO A 418 -15.31 16.69 8.60
C PRO A 418 -15.62 16.29 10.04
N GLY A 419 -14.78 15.48 10.68
CA GLY A 419 -14.90 15.06 12.06
C GLY A 419 -14.38 16.12 13.03
N SER A 420 -14.51 15.84 14.35
CA SER A 420 -14.08 16.78 15.39
C SER A 420 -12.56 16.98 15.39
N TYR A 421 -11.80 15.90 15.16
CA TYR A 421 -10.34 15.97 15.18
C TYR A 421 -9.79 16.99 14.17
N GLU A 422 -10.12 16.84 12.88
CA GLU A 422 -9.60 17.72 11.83
C GLU A 422 -10.12 19.16 11.95
N LEU A 423 -11.33 19.34 12.47
CA LEU A 423 -11.86 20.69 12.74
C LEU A 423 -11.12 21.37 13.90
N GLU A 424 -10.78 20.63 14.95
CA GLU A 424 -9.98 21.14 16.08
C GLU A 424 -8.56 21.45 15.65
N ALA A 425 -7.92 20.55 14.89
CA ALA A 425 -6.57 20.76 14.35
C ALA A 425 -6.48 22.00 13.45
N ALA A 426 -7.49 22.24 12.62
CA ALA A 426 -7.59 23.42 11.76
C ALA A 426 -8.19 24.65 12.47
N HIS A 427 -8.33 24.65 13.82
CA HIS A 427 -8.90 25.74 14.62
C HIS A 427 -10.30 26.19 14.17
N GLY A 428 -11.08 25.27 13.61
CA GLY A 428 -12.42 25.55 13.07
C GLY A 428 -12.41 26.24 11.70
N GLU A 429 -11.25 26.50 11.12
CA GLU A 429 -11.15 27.11 9.79
C GLU A 429 -11.28 26.06 8.68
N VAL A 430 -12.23 26.26 7.77
CA VAL A 430 -12.48 25.35 6.65
C VAL A 430 -12.40 26.09 5.32
N VAL A 431 -11.93 25.40 4.29
CA VAL A 431 -12.07 25.82 2.90
C VAL A 431 -13.31 25.13 2.35
N GLU A 432 -14.27 25.88 1.86
CA GLU A 432 -15.54 25.34 1.38
C GLU A 432 -15.55 25.07 -0.12
N GLN A 433 -16.15 23.94 -0.52
CA GLN A 433 -16.39 23.57 -1.91
C GLN A 433 -17.79 22.96 -2.02
N VAL A 434 -18.81 23.80 -2.19
CA VAL A 434 -20.22 23.41 -2.12
C VAL A 434 -20.87 23.29 -3.49
N ILE A 435 -20.49 24.15 -4.43
CA ILE A 435 -21.08 24.21 -5.78
C ILE A 435 -20.64 22.99 -6.59
N ARG A 436 -21.59 22.25 -7.15
CA ARG A 436 -21.34 21.19 -8.12
C ARG A 436 -21.22 21.77 -9.52
N PRO A 437 -20.05 21.71 -10.16
CA PRO A 437 -19.86 22.23 -11.52
C PRO A 437 -20.76 21.56 -12.58
N THR A 438 -21.20 20.32 -12.29
CA THR A 438 -22.11 19.55 -13.15
C THR A 438 -23.54 20.10 -13.17
N GLY A 439 -23.90 21.00 -12.25
CA GLY A 439 -25.26 21.49 -12.07
C GLY A 439 -26.23 20.48 -11.44
N LEU A 440 -25.75 19.31 -11.02
CA LEU A 440 -26.59 18.31 -10.36
C LEU A 440 -26.95 18.78 -8.95
N VAL A 441 -28.23 18.93 -8.70
CA VAL A 441 -28.77 19.29 -7.38
C VAL A 441 -28.84 18.07 -6.46
N ASP A 442 -28.98 18.31 -5.15
CA ASP A 442 -29.21 17.25 -4.19
C ASP A 442 -30.52 16.50 -4.48
N PRO A 443 -30.55 15.18 -4.26
CA PRO A 443 -31.78 14.42 -4.44
C PRO A 443 -32.86 14.88 -3.47
N LYS A 444 -34.11 14.81 -3.90
CA LYS A 444 -35.24 15.05 -3.02
C LYS A 444 -35.31 13.95 -1.95
N VAL A 445 -35.23 14.33 -0.68
CA VAL A 445 -35.35 13.42 0.45
C VAL A 445 -36.78 13.41 0.94
N ILE A 446 -37.39 12.21 1.04
CA ILE A 446 -38.72 12.00 1.56
C ILE A 446 -38.63 11.05 2.76
N VAL A 447 -39.02 11.53 3.93
CA VAL A 447 -39.07 10.72 5.16
C VAL A 447 -40.44 10.09 5.26
N LYS A 448 -40.48 8.75 5.38
CA LYS A 448 -41.71 7.97 5.49
C LYS A 448 -41.72 7.13 6.77
N PRO A 449 -42.91 6.76 7.35
CA PRO A 449 -42.99 5.87 8.49
C PRO A 449 -42.43 4.48 8.18
N THR A 450 -41.85 3.82 9.20
CA THR A 450 -41.33 2.45 9.06
C THR A 450 -42.45 1.40 8.97
N LYS A 451 -43.62 1.68 9.51
CA LYS A 451 -44.78 0.76 9.42
C LYS A 451 -45.29 0.72 7.98
N GLY A 452 -45.30 -0.48 7.39
CA GLY A 452 -45.71 -0.69 6.00
C GLY A 452 -44.62 -0.32 4.96
N GLN A 453 -43.39 -0.11 5.41
CA GLN A 453 -42.26 0.34 4.55
C GLN A 453 -41.97 -0.62 3.39
N ILE A 454 -42.18 -1.93 3.55
CA ILE A 454 -41.90 -2.92 2.50
C ILE A 454 -42.96 -2.87 1.37
N ASP A 455 -44.22 -2.68 1.73
CA ASP A 455 -45.30 -2.53 0.73
C ASP A 455 -45.15 -1.20 -0.01
N ASP A 456 -44.77 -0.14 0.69
CA ASP A 456 -44.46 1.16 0.08
C ASP A 456 -43.26 1.07 -0.86
N LEU A 457 -42.18 0.38 -0.43
CA LEU A 457 -41.00 0.11 -1.28
C LEU A 457 -41.38 -0.63 -2.57
N LEU A 458 -42.22 -1.67 -2.49
CA LEU A 458 -42.73 -2.38 -3.68
C LEU A 458 -43.48 -1.46 -4.63
N GLY A 459 -44.27 -0.54 -4.10
CA GLY A 459 -44.95 0.49 -4.88
C GLY A 459 -43.97 1.40 -5.62
N GLU A 460 -42.96 1.92 -4.94
CA GLU A 460 -41.92 2.77 -5.51
C GLU A 460 -41.09 2.02 -6.57
N ILE A 461 -40.70 0.76 -6.32
CA ILE A 461 -39.98 -0.07 -7.31
C ILE A 461 -40.81 -0.20 -8.59
N ARG A 462 -42.09 -0.52 -8.50
CA ARG A 462 -42.95 -0.66 -9.66
C ARG A 462 -43.11 0.64 -10.45
N GLU A 463 -43.25 1.76 -9.74
CA GLU A 463 -43.36 3.08 -10.38
C GLU A 463 -42.09 3.45 -11.14
N ARG A 464 -40.90 3.22 -10.52
CA ARG A 464 -39.60 3.52 -11.12
C ARG A 464 -39.30 2.59 -12.30
N THR A 465 -39.54 1.31 -12.13
CA THR A 465 -39.34 0.33 -13.21
C THR A 465 -40.21 0.63 -14.42
N ALA A 466 -41.48 1.05 -14.23
CA ALA A 466 -42.34 1.47 -15.31
C ALA A 466 -41.79 2.68 -16.09
N LYS A 467 -40.97 3.52 -15.47
CA LYS A 467 -40.25 4.65 -16.11
C LYS A 467 -38.86 4.26 -16.61
N ASN A 468 -38.51 2.97 -16.61
CA ASN A 468 -37.20 2.44 -16.95
C ASN A 468 -36.06 3.00 -16.02
N GLU A 469 -36.40 3.35 -14.81
CA GLU A 469 -35.50 3.75 -13.74
C GLU A 469 -35.07 2.55 -12.90
N ARG A 470 -34.12 2.73 -11.97
CA ARG A 470 -33.60 1.70 -11.07
C ARG A 470 -33.71 2.14 -9.63
N VAL A 471 -33.81 1.17 -8.70
CA VAL A 471 -33.91 1.43 -7.26
C VAL A 471 -32.73 0.79 -6.53
N LEU A 472 -32.03 1.57 -5.71
CA LEU A 472 -31.04 1.08 -4.76
C LEU A 472 -31.64 1.08 -3.37
N VAL A 473 -31.61 -0.07 -2.69
CA VAL A 473 -32.14 -0.25 -1.34
C VAL A 473 -30.99 -0.51 -0.37
N THR A 474 -30.85 0.32 0.64
CA THR A 474 -29.84 0.13 1.69
C THR A 474 -30.48 -0.46 2.94
N THR A 475 -29.84 -1.50 3.49
CA THR A 475 -30.26 -2.17 4.72
C THR A 475 -29.19 -2.05 5.82
N LEU A 476 -29.57 -2.25 7.08
CA LEU A 476 -28.65 -2.14 8.22
C LEU A 476 -27.72 -3.36 8.37
N THR A 477 -28.13 -4.53 7.89
CA THR A 477 -27.35 -5.78 8.03
C THR A 477 -27.34 -6.57 6.74
N LYS A 478 -26.30 -7.42 6.56
CA LYS A 478 -26.18 -8.38 5.45
C LYS A 478 -27.39 -9.31 5.38
N LYS A 479 -27.74 -9.92 6.52
CA LYS A 479 -28.89 -10.82 6.59
C LYS A 479 -30.19 -10.13 6.16
N MET A 480 -30.41 -8.89 6.58
CA MET A 480 -31.59 -8.13 6.14
C MET A 480 -31.59 -7.86 4.63
N ALA A 481 -30.40 -7.67 4.01
CA ALA A 481 -30.29 -7.54 2.55
C ALA A 481 -30.68 -8.85 1.85
N GLU A 482 -30.23 -9.98 2.36
CA GLU A 482 -30.54 -11.30 1.83
C GLU A 482 -32.03 -11.62 1.98
N ASP A 483 -32.58 -11.51 3.20
CA ASP A 483 -34.00 -11.78 3.50
C ASP A 483 -34.93 -10.88 2.65
N LEU A 484 -34.57 -9.59 2.49
CA LEU A 484 -35.36 -8.67 1.66
C LEU A 484 -35.25 -9.02 0.17
N THR A 485 -34.10 -9.47 -0.28
CA THR A 485 -33.90 -9.92 -1.67
C THR A 485 -34.80 -11.11 -1.99
N ASP A 486 -34.84 -12.12 -1.11
CA ASP A 486 -35.67 -13.30 -1.30
C ASP A 486 -37.16 -12.92 -1.34
N TYR A 487 -37.58 -12.07 -0.42
CA TYR A 487 -38.97 -11.56 -0.40
C TYR A 487 -39.34 -10.81 -1.70
N LEU A 488 -38.44 -9.96 -2.22
CA LEU A 488 -38.69 -9.19 -3.45
C LEU A 488 -38.68 -10.10 -4.70
N LEU A 489 -37.82 -11.13 -4.72
CA LEU A 489 -37.82 -12.15 -5.80
C LEU A 489 -39.15 -12.90 -5.85
N GLU A 490 -39.71 -13.30 -4.71
CA GLU A 490 -41.05 -13.95 -4.65
C GLU A 490 -42.17 -13.05 -5.17
N ARG A 491 -41.99 -11.74 -5.14
CA ARG A 491 -42.93 -10.74 -5.67
C ARG A 491 -42.67 -10.35 -7.12
N GLY A 492 -41.71 -11.03 -7.78
CA GLY A 492 -41.41 -10.86 -9.20
C GLY A 492 -40.51 -9.67 -9.54
N VAL A 493 -39.83 -9.08 -8.53
CA VAL A 493 -38.85 -8.02 -8.73
C VAL A 493 -37.50 -8.64 -9.16
N ARG A 494 -36.88 -8.11 -10.18
CA ARG A 494 -35.54 -8.53 -10.62
C ARG A 494 -34.49 -7.86 -9.72
N VAL A 495 -34.11 -8.49 -8.63
CA VAL A 495 -33.29 -7.93 -7.57
C VAL A 495 -32.05 -8.80 -7.29
N ARG A 496 -30.98 -8.18 -6.80
CA ARG A 496 -29.80 -8.83 -6.23
C ARG A 496 -29.29 -8.03 -5.03
N TYR A 497 -28.76 -8.73 -4.03
CA TYR A 497 -28.07 -8.07 -2.93
C TYR A 497 -26.58 -7.86 -3.23
N LEU A 498 -25.99 -6.87 -2.54
CA LEU A 498 -24.58 -6.53 -2.63
C LEU A 498 -24.07 -6.20 -1.22
N HIS A 499 -23.14 -6.99 -0.68
CA HIS A 499 -22.49 -6.75 0.60
C HIS A 499 -21.02 -7.23 0.59
N SER A 500 -20.32 -7.12 1.73
CA SER A 500 -18.88 -7.34 1.83
C SER A 500 -18.43 -8.78 1.50
N ASP A 501 -19.31 -9.79 1.64
CA ASP A 501 -18.95 -11.20 1.42
C ASP A 501 -19.06 -11.60 -0.07
N ILE A 502 -19.47 -10.66 -0.92
CA ILE A 502 -19.51 -10.90 -2.37
C ILE A 502 -18.12 -10.66 -2.94
N ASP A 503 -17.64 -11.65 -3.69
CA ASP A 503 -16.39 -11.61 -4.43
C ASP A 503 -16.26 -10.36 -5.31
N THR A 504 -15.05 -9.83 -5.45
CA THR A 504 -14.78 -8.58 -6.16
C THR A 504 -15.19 -8.62 -7.63
N LEU A 505 -14.93 -9.72 -8.33
CA LEU A 505 -15.32 -9.86 -9.75
C LEU A 505 -16.83 -9.94 -9.90
N ARG A 506 -17.48 -10.67 -9.00
CA ARG A 506 -18.95 -10.75 -8.97
C ARG A 506 -19.59 -9.40 -8.66
N ARG A 507 -18.99 -8.59 -7.80
CA ARG A 507 -19.45 -7.23 -7.48
C ARG A 507 -19.42 -6.33 -8.73
N VAL A 508 -18.32 -6.36 -9.48
CA VAL A 508 -18.19 -5.59 -10.73
C VAL A 508 -19.27 -5.99 -11.73
N GLU A 509 -19.51 -7.29 -11.88
CA GLU A 509 -20.54 -7.80 -12.79
C GLU A 509 -21.96 -7.39 -12.36
N LEU A 510 -22.28 -7.45 -11.06
CA LEU A 510 -23.58 -7.00 -10.54
C LEU A 510 -23.84 -5.51 -10.83
N LEU A 511 -22.82 -4.65 -10.62
CA LEU A 511 -22.92 -3.22 -10.92
C LEU A 511 -23.06 -2.96 -12.44
N ARG A 512 -22.36 -3.72 -13.26
CA ARG A 512 -22.49 -3.67 -14.71
C ARG A 512 -23.91 -4.06 -15.15
N GLN A 513 -24.45 -5.16 -14.64
CA GLN A 513 -25.79 -5.65 -14.94
C GLN A 513 -26.87 -4.66 -14.48
N LEU A 514 -26.68 -3.99 -13.34
CA LEU A 514 -27.59 -2.93 -12.89
C LEU A 514 -27.65 -1.78 -13.91
N ARG A 515 -26.48 -1.33 -14.40
CA ARG A 515 -26.40 -0.27 -15.43
C ARG A 515 -27.06 -0.69 -16.75
N LEU A 516 -26.92 -1.94 -17.13
CA LEU A 516 -27.53 -2.51 -18.33
C LEU A 516 -29.05 -2.75 -18.20
N GLY A 517 -29.62 -2.58 -17.00
CA GLY A 517 -31.06 -2.77 -16.78
C GLY A 517 -31.49 -4.21 -16.57
N SER A 518 -30.58 -5.09 -16.20
CA SER A 518 -30.91 -6.48 -15.87
C SER A 518 -31.70 -6.60 -14.55
N TYR A 519 -31.61 -5.57 -13.70
CA TYR A 519 -32.30 -5.48 -12.40
C TYR A 519 -33.22 -4.27 -12.36
N ASP A 520 -34.21 -4.32 -11.44
CA ASP A 520 -35.17 -3.27 -11.16
C ASP A 520 -34.66 -2.36 -10.05
#